data_7dea93d6e870bf96f0a66e29ba9a31c7
#
_entry.id   7dea93d6e870bf96f0a66e29ba9a31c7
#
_cell.length_a   1.000
_cell.length_b   1.000
_cell.length_c   1.000
_cell.angle_alpha   90.00
_cell.angle_beta   90.00
_cell.angle_gamma   90.00
#
_symmetry.space_group_name_H-M   'P 1'
#
loop_
_entity.id
_entity.type
_entity.pdbx_description
1 polymer ?
#
loop_
_entity_poly.entity_id
_entity_poly.type
_entity_poly.pdbx_seq_one_letter_code
_entity_poly.pdbx_strand_id
1 'polypeptide(L)'
;MAIQQLAITDDTISVDLSDGRTISVPLAWYPRLLHGSIEERNDYRLIAGGSGIHWNQLDEDISTKNLILGQPSGESQKSLKRWLNNRVRSPIS
;
A
#
# COMPACT_ATOMS: atom_id res chain seq x y z
N MET A 1 5.16 -14.69 -10.44
CA MET A 1 5.84 -14.45 -9.15
C MET A 1 4.84 -13.88 -8.14
N ALA A 2 4.84 -14.42 -6.95
CA ALA A 2 3.81 -14.09 -5.97
C ALA A 2 4.41 -13.57 -4.68
N ILE A 3 3.66 -12.71 -3.98
CA ILE A 3 4.03 -12.24 -2.66
C ILE A 3 3.62 -13.33 -1.67
N GLN A 4 4.53 -13.73 -0.81
CA GLN A 4 4.25 -14.73 0.21
C GLN A 4 4.02 -14.09 1.57
N GLN A 5 4.76 -13.05 1.88
CA GLN A 5 4.62 -12.33 3.13
C GLN A 5 4.87 -10.85 2.93
N LEU A 6 4.39 -10.05 3.84
CA LEU A 6 4.47 -8.61 3.74
C LEU A 6 4.65 -8.05 5.16
N ALA A 7 5.52 -7.10 5.31
CA ALA A 7 5.74 -6.39 6.56
C ALA A 7 5.74 -4.89 6.28
N ILE A 8 5.03 -4.13 7.11
CA ILE A 8 4.96 -2.68 6.96
C ILE A 8 5.44 -2.05 8.25
N THR A 9 6.40 -1.16 8.13
CA THR A 9 6.87 -0.38 9.26
C THR A 9 6.40 1.06 9.08
N ASP A 10 6.88 1.98 9.90
CA ASP A 10 6.49 3.39 9.80
C ASP A 10 7.00 4.05 8.52
N ASP A 11 8.01 3.48 7.90
CA ASP A 11 8.65 4.11 6.74
C ASP A 11 8.89 3.16 5.56
N THR A 12 8.59 1.88 5.68
CA THR A 12 8.98 0.89 4.66
C THR A 12 7.90 -0.18 4.46
N ILE A 13 7.77 -0.64 3.24
CA ILE A 13 7.00 -1.84 2.91
C ILE A 13 7.99 -2.86 2.41
N SER A 14 8.02 -4.05 3.02
CA SER A 14 8.89 -5.14 2.59
C SER A 14 8.04 -6.34 2.22
N VAL A 15 8.28 -6.92 1.06
CA VAL A 15 7.55 -8.09 0.59
C VAL A 15 8.52 -9.22 0.29
N ASP A 16 8.15 -10.43 0.72
CA ASP A 16 8.91 -11.63 0.40
C ASP A 16 8.25 -12.31 -0.79
N LEU A 17 9.01 -12.54 -1.84
CA LEU A 17 8.51 -13.13 -3.07
C LEU A 17 8.72 -14.62 -3.11
N SER A 18 7.93 -15.29 -3.93
CA SER A 18 7.99 -16.75 -4.06
C SER A 18 9.31 -17.28 -4.59
N ASP A 19 10.12 -16.42 -5.23
CA ASP A 19 11.43 -16.83 -5.74
C ASP A 19 12.54 -16.62 -4.70
N GLY A 20 12.21 -16.25 -3.48
CA GLY A 20 13.19 -16.07 -2.41
C GLY A 20 13.71 -14.67 -2.23
N ARG A 21 13.30 -13.72 -3.10
CA ARG A 21 13.75 -12.34 -2.96
C ARG A 21 12.88 -11.58 -1.97
N THR A 22 13.47 -10.56 -1.34
CA THR A 22 12.73 -9.61 -0.55
C THR A 22 12.90 -8.24 -1.19
N ILE A 23 11.79 -7.54 -1.40
CA ILE A 23 11.84 -6.20 -1.96
C ILE A 23 11.30 -5.23 -0.92
N SER A 24 12.05 -4.18 -0.65
CA SER A 24 11.62 -3.12 0.27
C SER A 24 11.55 -1.81 -0.46
N VAL A 25 10.47 -1.07 -0.25
CA VAL A 25 10.29 0.25 -0.87
C VAL A 25 9.84 1.25 0.20
N PRO A 26 10.10 2.54 0.00
CA PRO A 26 9.66 3.54 0.97
C PRO A 26 8.14 3.61 1.06
N LEU A 27 7.61 3.68 2.26
CA LEU A 27 6.17 3.84 2.45
C LEU A 27 5.67 5.15 1.82
N ALA A 28 6.53 6.17 1.78
CA ALA A 28 6.20 7.46 1.19
C ALA A 28 5.86 7.39 -0.30
N TRP A 29 6.24 6.29 -0.99
CA TRP A 29 5.85 6.10 -2.38
C TRP A 29 4.34 5.87 -2.51
N TYR A 30 3.67 5.53 -1.41
CA TYR A 30 2.23 5.25 -1.41
C TYR A 30 1.58 6.15 -0.37
N PRO A 31 1.23 7.39 -0.75
CA PRO A 31 0.76 8.38 0.22
C PRO A 31 -0.44 7.96 1.05
N ARG A 32 -1.35 7.20 0.48
CA ARG A 32 -2.50 6.72 1.26
C ARG A 32 -2.07 5.81 2.40
N LEU A 33 -1.05 4.98 2.18
CA LEU A 33 -0.51 4.14 3.24
C LEU A 33 0.22 4.97 4.28
N LEU A 34 0.95 5.98 3.83
CA LEU A 34 1.69 6.86 4.71
C LEU A 34 0.76 7.59 5.67
N HIS A 35 -0.40 8.03 5.19
CA HIS A 35 -1.39 8.75 6.00
C HIS A 35 -2.34 7.82 6.76
N GLY A 36 -2.28 6.52 6.53
CA GLY A 36 -3.13 5.55 7.21
C GLY A 36 -2.64 5.27 8.62
N SER A 37 -3.53 4.77 9.47
CA SER A 37 -3.16 4.32 10.80
C SER A 37 -2.48 2.96 10.71
N ILE A 38 -1.87 2.53 11.80
CA ILE A 38 -1.27 1.21 11.87
C ILE A 38 -2.32 0.14 11.61
N GLU A 39 -3.51 0.30 12.14
CA GLU A 39 -4.60 -0.65 11.93
C GLU A 39 -5.01 -0.71 10.48
N GLU A 40 -5.12 0.43 9.82
CA GLU A 40 -5.48 0.49 8.41
C GLU A 40 -4.42 -0.13 7.52
N ARG A 41 -3.15 0.08 7.83
CA ARG A 41 -2.04 -0.50 7.08
C ARG A 41 -2.00 -2.02 7.22
N ASN A 42 -2.42 -2.53 8.35
CA ASN A 42 -2.42 -3.96 8.58
C ASN A 42 -3.68 -4.67 8.07
N ASP A 43 -4.67 -3.90 7.64
CA ASP A 43 -5.90 -4.46 7.10
C ASP A 43 -5.76 -4.59 5.58
N TYR A 44 -4.90 -5.50 5.16
CA TYR A 44 -4.67 -5.77 3.75
C TYR A 44 -4.95 -7.23 3.43
N ARG A 45 -5.08 -7.52 2.16
CA ARG A 45 -5.18 -8.90 1.69
C ARG A 45 -4.41 -9.05 0.39
N LEU A 46 -3.88 -10.23 0.17
CA LEU A 46 -3.25 -10.54 -1.11
C LEU A 46 -4.35 -10.92 -2.10
N ILE A 47 -4.23 -10.43 -3.32
CA ILE A 47 -5.21 -10.70 -4.37
C ILE A 47 -4.53 -11.34 -5.56
N ALA A 48 -5.31 -11.94 -6.44
CA ALA A 48 -4.82 -12.55 -7.68
C ALA A 48 -3.66 -13.50 -7.46
N GLY A 49 -3.76 -14.37 -6.43
CA GLY A 49 -2.73 -15.36 -6.18
C GLY A 49 -1.39 -14.78 -5.70
N GLY A 50 -1.42 -13.62 -5.08
CA GLY A 50 -0.21 -12.98 -4.59
C GLY A 50 0.43 -12.01 -5.57
N SER A 51 -0.23 -11.72 -6.71
CA SER A 51 0.30 -10.75 -7.66
C SER A 51 -0.09 -9.32 -7.30
N GLY A 52 -0.87 -9.12 -6.28
CA GLY A 52 -1.25 -7.80 -5.83
C GLY A 52 -1.61 -7.78 -4.35
N ILE A 53 -1.70 -6.58 -3.78
CA ILE A 53 -2.09 -6.34 -2.41
C ILE A 53 -3.20 -5.29 -2.43
N HIS A 54 -4.25 -5.52 -1.66
CA HIS A 54 -5.37 -4.58 -1.58
C HIS A 54 -5.60 -4.16 -0.13
N TRP A 55 -5.74 -2.86 0.10
CA TRP A 55 -6.10 -2.30 1.39
C TRP A 55 -7.52 -1.75 1.31
N ASN A 56 -8.43 -2.38 2.03
CA ASN A 56 -9.84 -1.99 1.98
C ASN A 56 -10.10 -0.60 2.53
N GLN A 57 -9.57 -0.31 3.69
CA GLN A 57 -9.85 0.97 4.35
C GLN A 57 -9.16 2.15 3.70
N LEU A 58 -8.05 1.91 3.05
CA LEU A 58 -7.28 2.97 2.40
C LEU A 58 -7.56 3.08 0.91
N ASP A 59 -8.36 2.15 0.37
CA ASP A 59 -8.68 2.10 -1.06
C ASP A 59 -7.40 2.16 -1.89
N GLU A 60 -6.44 1.31 -1.54
CA GLU A 60 -5.16 1.26 -2.23
C GLU A 60 -4.87 -0.13 -2.76
N ASP A 61 -4.25 -0.19 -3.93
CA ASP A 61 -3.83 -1.44 -4.55
C ASP A 61 -2.39 -1.29 -5.00
N ILE A 62 -1.59 -2.31 -4.74
CA ILE A 62 -0.20 -2.34 -5.21
C ILE A 62 0.01 -3.65 -5.93
N SER A 63 0.58 -3.60 -7.14
CA SER A 63 0.90 -4.82 -7.87
C SER A 63 2.33 -5.25 -7.59
N THR A 64 2.56 -6.57 -7.61
CA THR A 64 3.90 -7.13 -7.51
C THR A 64 4.80 -6.57 -8.61
N LYS A 65 4.24 -6.43 -9.81
CA LYS A 65 5.00 -5.91 -10.96
C LYS A 65 5.54 -4.51 -10.67
N ASN A 66 4.72 -3.62 -10.09
CA ASN A 66 5.16 -2.26 -9.80
C ASN A 66 6.24 -2.24 -8.72
N LEU A 67 6.15 -3.13 -7.74
CA LEU A 67 7.17 -3.24 -6.71
C LEU A 67 8.51 -3.71 -7.32
N ILE A 68 8.45 -4.70 -8.18
CA ILE A 68 9.66 -5.22 -8.84
C ILE A 68 10.29 -4.15 -9.73
N LEU A 69 9.49 -3.38 -10.44
CA LEU A 69 9.99 -2.34 -11.32
C LEU A 69 10.37 -1.05 -10.58
N GLY A 70 10.06 -0.96 -9.29
CA GLY A 70 10.38 0.22 -8.51
C GLY A 70 9.54 1.43 -8.88
N GLN A 71 8.27 1.21 -9.20
CA GLN A 71 7.36 2.29 -9.58
C GLN A 71 6.51 2.74 -8.40
N PRO A 72 6.60 4.00 -7.99
CA PRO A 72 5.75 4.51 -6.92
C PRO A 72 4.31 4.69 -7.38
N SER A 73 3.43 5.01 -6.44
CA SER A 73 2.04 5.30 -6.74
C SER A 73 1.95 6.46 -7.71
N GLY A 74 1.05 6.35 -8.67
CA GLY A 74 0.80 7.44 -9.60
C GLY A 74 -0.22 8.45 -9.09
N GLU A 75 -0.56 8.40 -7.81
CA GLU A 75 -1.59 9.30 -7.28
C GLU A 75 -1.17 10.75 -7.34
N SER A 76 -2.00 11.60 -7.93
CA SER A 76 -1.71 13.02 -8.03
C SER A 76 -1.95 13.72 -6.69
N GLN A 77 -1.37 14.89 -6.52
CA GLN A 77 -1.59 15.70 -5.31
C GLN A 77 -3.07 16.05 -5.17
N LYS A 78 -3.74 16.33 -6.26
CA LYS A 78 -5.15 16.66 -6.25
C LYS A 78 -6.00 15.49 -5.78
N SER A 79 -5.71 14.30 -6.27
CA SER A 79 -6.40 13.08 -5.88
C SER A 79 -6.18 12.78 -4.40
N LEU A 80 -4.96 12.87 -3.95
CA LEU A 80 -4.60 12.63 -2.56
C LEU A 80 -5.31 13.63 -1.64
N LYS A 81 -5.33 14.90 -2.02
CA LYS A 81 -5.95 15.94 -1.21
C LYS A 81 -7.44 15.67 -1.07
N ARG A 82 -8.09 15.26 -2.15
CA ARG A 82 -9.51 14.93 -2.12
C ARG A 82 -9.77 13.74 -1.18
N TRP A 83 -8.94 12.74 -1.24
CA TRP A 83 -9.07 11.55 -0.40
C TRP A 83 -8.88 11.91 1.07
N LEU A 84 -7.87 12.73 1.39
CA LEU A 84 -7.63 13.19 2.75
C LEU A 84 -8.79 14.04 3.29
N ASN A 85 -9.36 14.90 2.45
CA ASN A 85 -10.49 15.71 2.84
C ASN A 85 -11.71 14.86 3.16
N ASN A 86 -11.94 13.81 2.42
CA ASN A 86 -13.05 12.90 2.67
C ASN A 86 -12.85 12.16 4.00
N ARG A 87 -11.64 11.83 4.36
CA ARG A 87 -11.36 11.20 5.65
C ARG A 87 -11.61 12.15 6.81
N VAL A 88 -11.18 13.38 6.67
CA VAL A 88 -11.37 14.38 7.72
C VAL A 88 -12.85 14.66 7.92
N ARG A 89 -13.63 14.64 6.84
CA ARG A 89 -15.05 14.92 6.92
C ARG A 89 -15.86 13.70 7.35
N SER A 90 -15.19 12.63 7.56
CA SER A 90 -15.86 11.48 7.99
C SER A 90 -16.49 11.84 9.29
N PRO A 91 -17.67 11.61 9.43
CA PRO A 91 -18.44 11.97 10.50
C PRO A 91 -18.10 11.45 11.71
N ILE A 92 -17.52 12.05 12.30
CA ILE A 92 -17.19 11.58 13.39
C ILE A 92 -18.11 11.90 14.04
N SER A 93 -18.48 12.30 13.69
CA SER A 93 -19.26 12.97 14.18
C SER A 93 -20.23 12.69 14.72
#